data_dc0946fe7a295539301ecd42742b5da8
#
_entry.id   dc0946fe7a295539301ecd42742b5da8
#
_cell.length_a   1.000
_cell.length_b   1.000
_cell.length_c   1.000
_cell.angle_alpha   90.00
_cell.angle_beta   90.00
_cell.angle_gamma   90.00
#
_symmetry.space_group_name_H-M   'P 1'
#
loop_
_entity.id
_entity.type
_entity.pdbx_description
1 polymer ?
#
loop_
_entity_poly.entity_id
_entity_poly.type
_entity_poly.pdbx_seq_one_letter_code
_entity_poly.pdbx_strand_id
1 'polypeptide(L)'
;MTSTNKTLVQTLLNFSKNYSEQYIEQFGHLPTIVHDEQWLSPCELGAHDTNHHYWQAVAMTSELLTNEQELLSFTNVESALDIELHQDIKTYFTTIFSGDIEAQCEEGELSLLFAWNKEDFERLQENIIGHILMKQRLKQAETVFFAVTDEEDMIISIDNNSGEVWVEQVGCKPHKKLSDSLVEFISHLSPKIVVIEKE
;
A
#
# COMPACT_ATOMS: atom_id res chain seq x y z
N MET A 1 -13.69 16.85 -3.30
CA MET A 1 -12.72 15.86 -3.82
C MET A 1 -12.25 16.34 -5.17
N THR A 2 -10.95 16.50 -5.36
CA THR A 2 -10.39 16.89 -6.66
C THR A 2 -10.55 15.73 -7.66
N SER A 3 -10.58 16.02 -8.95
CA SER A 3 -10.71 15.02 -10.02
C SER A 3 -9.62 13.93 -9.94
N THR A 4 -8.41 14.29 -9.50
CA THR A 4 -7.24 13.41 -9.36
C THR A 4 -7.48 12.31 -8.31
N ASN A 5 -8.02 12.66 -7.13
CA ASN A 5 -8.26 11.68 -6.06
C ASN A 5 -9.27 10.60 -6.46
N LYS A 6 -10.32 10.99 -7.21
CA LYS A 6 -11.30 10.03 -7.69
C LYS A 6 -10.67 9.03 -8.67
N THR A 7 -9.72 9.47 -9.46
CA THR A 7 -8.99 8.62 -10.41
C THR A 7 -8.06 7.64 -9.70
N LEU A 8 -7.32 8.06 -8.66
CA LEU A 8 -6.44 7.18 -7.88
C LEU A 8 -7.22 6.08 -7.16
N VAL A 9 -8.33 6.43 -6.49
CA VAL A 9 -9.23 5.47 -5.86
C VAL A 9 -9.68 4.39 -6.85
N GLN A 10 -10.16 4.82 -8.03
CA GLN A 10 -10.63 3.88 -9.04
C GLN A 10 -9.50 3.00 -9.59
N THR A 11 -8.30 3.57 -9.76
CA THR A 11 -7.13 2.83 -10.23
C THR A 11 -6.72 1.75 -9.24
N LEU A 12 -6.68 2.06 -7.93
CA LEU A 12 -6.37 1.09 -6.88
C LEU A 12 -7.41 -0.03 -6.77
N LEU A 13 -8.69 0.32 -6.80
CA LEU A 13 -9.77 -0.67 -6.78
C LEU A 13 -9.72 -1.61 -7.99
N ASN A 14 -9.44 -1.07 -9.17
CA ASN A 14 -9.31 -1.88 -10.38
C ASN A 14 -8.06 -2.78 -10.33
N PHE A 15 -6.94 -2.25 -9.82
CA PHE A 15 -5.70 -3.01 -9.71
C PHE A 15 -5.85 -4.19 -8.75
N SER A 16 -6.39 -3.96 -7.54
CA SER A 16 -6.61 -5.02 -6.56
C SER A 16 -7.59 -6.09 -7.04
N LYS A 17 -8.64 -5.67 -7.76
CA LYS A 17 -9.58 -6.59 -8.39
C LYS A 17 -8.90 -7.45 -9.46
N ASN A 18 -8.12 -6.82 -10.34
CA ASN A 18 -7.37 -7.52 -11.40
C ASN A 18 -6.38 -8.53 -10.82
N TYR A 19 -5.70 -8.21 -9.73
CA TYR A 19 -4.84 -9.15 -9.00
C TYR A 19 -5.61 -10.40 -8.58
N SER A 20 -6.76 -10.23 -7.93
CA SER A 20 -7.61 -11.36 -7.50
C SER A 20 -8.13 -12.19 -8.68
N GLU A 21 -8.53 -11.54 -9.77
CA GLU A 21 -9.02 -12.20 -10.99
C GLU A 21 -7.93 -13.04 -11.66
N GLN A 22 -6.72 -12.51 -11.79
CA GLN A 22 -5.57 -13.24 -12.34
C GLN A 22 -5.16 -14.41 -11.44
N TYR A 23 -5.23 -14.24 -10.11
CA TYR A 23 -4.95 -15.32 -9.18
C TYR A 23 -5.94 -16.47 -9.34
N ILE A 24 -7.24 -16.16 -9.47
CA ILE A 24 -8.29 -17.16 -9.73
C ILE A 24 -8.06 -17.84 -11.10
N GLU A 25 -7.71 -17.07 -12.14
CA GLU A 25 -7.44 -17.64 -13.46
C GLU A 25 -6.28 -18.64 -13.43
N GLN A 26 -5.23 -18.32 -12.68
CA GLN A 26 -4.03 -19.17 -12.60
C GLN A 26 -4.20 -20.38 -11.68
N PHE A 27 -4.85 -20.23 -10.52
CA PHE A 27 -4.91 -21.26 -9.47
C PHE A 27 -6.31 -21.83 -9.20
N GLY A 28 -7.36 -21.25 -9.77
CA GLY A 28 -8.75 -21.65 -9.54
C GLY A 28 -9.33 -21.17 -8.20
N HIS A 29 -8.61 -20.35 -7.43
CA HIS A 29 -9.05 -19.83 -6.15
C HIS A 29 -8.44 -18.45 -5.86
N LEU A 30 -8.97 -17.75 -4.88
CA LEU A 30 -8.42 -16.49 -4.36
C LEU A 30 -7.05 -16.69 -3.68
N PRO A 31 -6.23 -15.65 -3.56
CA PRO A 31 -4.99 -15.71 -2.79
C PRO A 31 -5.26 -16.15 -1.34
N THR A 32 -4.27 -16.80 -0.74
CA THR A 32 -4.36 -17.32 0.63
C THR A 32 -3.33 -16.66 1.52
N ILE A 33 -3.66 -16.57 2.82
CA ILE A 33 -2.79 -16.06 3.87
C ILE A 33 -2.84 -17.01 5.07
N VAL A 34 -1.77 -17.07 5.85
CA VAL A 34 -1.79 -17.79 7.14
C VAL A 34 -2.78 -17.10 8.05
N HIS A 35 -3.75 -17.87 8.56
CA HIS A 35 -4.74 -17.35 9.49
C HIS A 35 -4.15 -17.15 10.88
N ASP A 36 -4.39 -15.98 11.46
CA ASP A 36 -4.02 -15.65 12.84
C ASP A 36 -5.24 -15.08 13.57
N GLU A 37 -5.76 -15.84 14.56
CA GLU A 37 -6.91 -15.43 15.37
C GLU A 37 -6.68 -14.10 16.14
N GLN A 38 -5.43 -13.72 16.34
CA GLN A 38 -5.06 -12.46 17.02
C GLN A 38 -4.86 -11.29 16.05
N TRP A 39 -4.87 -11.57 14.72
CA TRP A 39 -4.59 -10.58 13.69
C TRP A 39 -5.63 -10.59 12.57
N LEU A 40 -6.90 -10.55 12.97
CA LEU A 40 -8.03 -10.63 12.03
C LEU A 40 -8.11 -9.41 11.11
N SER A 41 -8.61 -9.64 9.89
CA SER A 41 -8.81 -8.58 8.89
C SER A 41 -10.19 -8.69 8.22
N PRO A 42 -10.77 -7.56 7.82
CA PRO A 42 -11.96 -7.57 6.95
C PRO A 42 -11.68 -8.20 5.57
N CYS A 43 -10.41 -8.38 5.19
CA CYS A 43 -10.02 -9.01 3.93
C CYS A 43 -10.16 -10.53 3.95
N GLU A 44 -10.19 -11.18 5.11
CA GLU A 44 -10.33 -12.62 5.22
C GLU A 44 -11.74 -13.11 4.88
N LEU A 45 -11.85 -14.13 4.03
CA LEU A 45 -13.12 -14.64 3.51
C LEU A 45 -13.51 -16.03 4.04
N GLY A 46 -12.61 -16.73 4.70
CA GLY A 46 -12.82 -18.06 5.25
C GLY A 46 -11.72 -19.05 4.91
N ALA A 47 -11.81 -20.23 5.52
CA ALA A 47 -10.75 -21.23 5.46
C ALA A 47 -10.54 -21.78 4.05
N HIS A 48 -9.28 -21.83 3.62
CA HIS A 48 -8.80 -22.61 2.49
C HIS A 48 -8.39 -24.01 2.94
N ASP A 49 -7.63 -24.09 4.02
CA ASP A 49 -7.20 -25.31 4.69
C ASP A 49 -7.11 -25.09 6.21
N THR A 50 -6.39 -25.95 6.92
CA THR A 50 -6.26 -25.89 8.40
C THR A 50 -5.60 -24.62 8.89
N ASN A 51 -4.69 -24.04 8.09
CA ASN A 51 -3.82 -22.93 8.52
C ASN A 51 -4.00 -21.67 7.66
N HIS A 52 -4.69 -21.76 6.51
CA HIS A 52 -4.79 -20.67 5.57
C HIS A 52 -6.24 -20.28 5.31
N HIS A 53 -6.47 -18.98 5.21
CA HIS A 53 -7.73 -18.41 4.74
C HIS A 53 -7.55 -17.77 3.37
N TYR A 54 -8.64 -17.76 2.59
CA TYR A 54 -8.72 -16.93 1.40
C TYR A 54 -8.78 -15.47 1.80
N TRP A 55 -8.23 -14.59 0.96
CA TRP A 55 -8.37 -13.18 1.18
C TRP A 55 -8.61 -12.41 -0.13
N GLN A 56 -9.15 -11.21 0.02
CA GLN A 56 -9.35 -10.25 -1.05
C GLN A 56 -9.32 -8.84 -0.48
N ALA A 57 -8.77 -7.89 -1.24
CA ALA A 57 -8.79 -6.48 -0.85
C ALA A 57 -10.21 -5.95 -0.67
N VAL A 58 -10.42 -5.15 0.37
CA VAL A 58 -11.73 -4.59 0.75
C VAL A 58 -11.65 -3.07 0.75
N ALA A 59 -12.59 -2.42 0.04
CA ALA A 59 -12.68 -0.96 0.05
C ALA A 59 -13.01 -0.44 1.46
N MET A 60 -12.27 0.57 1.90
CA MET A 60 -12.52 1.28 3.16
C MET A 60 -13.76 2.17 3.00
N THR A 61 -14.93 1.58 3.14
CA THR A 61 -16.21 2.30 3.05
C THR A 61 -16.67 2.78 4.42
N SER A 62 -17.57 3.78 4.43
CA SER A 62 -18.17 4.28 5.66
C SER A 62 -18.95 3.19 6.43
N GLU A 63 -19.41 2.13 5.78
CA GLU A 63 -20.12 1.01 6.42
C GLU A 63 -19.18 0.12 7.23
N LEU A 64 -17.95 -0.10 6.74
CA LEU A 64 -16.89 -0.81 7.49
C LEU A 64 -16.36 0.04 8.65
N LEU A 65 -16.47 1.36 8.54
CA LEU A 65 -15.88 2.34 9.43
C LEU A 65 -16.90 3.03 10.35
N THR A 66 -18.12 2.51 10.47
CA THR A 66 -19.29 3.18 11.07
C THR A 66 -19.10 3.76 12.48
N ASN A 67 -18.05 3.37 13.20
CA ASN A 67 -17.70 3.96 14.51
C ASN A 67 -16.27 4.52 14.53
N GLU A 68 -15.52 4.57 13.43
CA GLU A 68 -14.08 4.74 13.43
C GLU A 68 -13.53 5.66 12.32
N GLN A 69 -14.39 6.45 11.66
CA GLN A 69 -13.99 7.37 10.59
C GLN A 69 -12.86 8.33 10.96
N GLU A 70 -12.71 8.65 12.24
CA GLU A 70 -11.61 9.50 12.74
C GLU A 70 -10.27 8.76 12.78
N LEU A 71 -10.28 7.42 12.78
CA LEU A 71 -9.08 6.61 12.98
C LEU A 71 -8.32 6.30 11.67
N LEU A 72 -9.02 6.32 10.53
CA LEU A 72 -8.40 6.14 9.21
C LEU A 72 -8.06 7.49 8.55
N SER A 73 -7.45 8.37 9.30
CA SER A 73 -6.95 9.65 8.82
C SER A 73 -5.48 9.80 9.16
N PHE A 74 -4.79 10.64 8.42
CA PHE A 74 -3.39 10.99 8.69
C PHE A 74 -3.25 12.25 9.56
N THR A 75 -4.35 12.77 10.13
CA THR A 75 -4.34 13.98 10.95
C THR A 75 -3.35 13.89 12.12
N ASN A 76 -3.23 12.71 12.75
CA ASN A 76 -2.28 12.48 13.84
C ASN A 76 -0.83 12.56 13.35
N VAL A 77 -0.53 11.98 12.17
CA VAL A 77 0.80 12.03 11.54
C VAL A 77 1.16 13.46 11.17
N GLU A 78 0.25 14.17 10.51
CA GLU A 78 0.43 15.57 10.10
C GLU A 78 0.65 16.48 11.31
N SER A 79 -0.14 16.29 12.39
CA SER A 79 0.01 17.05 13.63
C SER A 79 1.31 16.73 14.38
N ALA A 80 1.73 15.48 14.40
CA ALA A 80 2.95 15.05 15.09
C ALA A 80 4.22 15.57 14.41
N LEU A 81 4.19 15.74 13.09
CA LEU A 81 5.33 16.16 12.29
C LEU A 81 5.29 17.64 11.90
N ASP A 82 4.19 18.33 12.18
CA ASP A 82 3.92 19.72 11.73
C ASP A 82 4.09 19.90 10.20
N ILE A 83 3.54 18.95 9.45
CA ILE A 83 3.55 18.94 7.97
C ILE A 83 2.16 18.61 7.44
N GLU A 84 1.94 18.89 6.15
CA GLU A 84 0.81 18.38 5.39
C GLU A 84 1.30 17.25 4.46
N LEU A 85 0.65 16.09 4.53
CA LEU A 85 0.95 14.97 3.62
C LEU A 85 0.29 15.21 2.25
N HIS A 86 1.00 14.84 1.19
CA HIS A 86 0.46 14.86 -0.16
C HIS A 86 -0.85 14.05 -0.22
N GLN A 87 -1.83 14.58 -0.96
CA GLN A 87 -3.17 13.98 -0.99
C GLN A 87 -3.15 12.54 -1.52
N ASP A 88 -2.26 12.22 -2.43
CA ASP A 88 -2.16 10.86 -3.00
C ASP A 88 -1.67 9.84 -1.96
N ILE A 89 -0.79 10.25 -1.03
CA ILE A 89 -0.38 9.40 0.10
C ILE A 89 -1.60 9.05 0.97
N LYS A 90 -2.35 10.07 1.37
CA LYS A 90 -3.57 9.89 2.17
C LYS A 90 -4.58 9.02 1.43
N THR A 91 -4.82 9.28 0.15
CA THR A 91 -5.76 8.51 -0.67
C THR A 91 -5.32 7.06 -0.82
N TYR A 92 -4.03 6.81 -1.09
CA TYR A 92 -3.50 5.46 -1.28
C TYR A 92 -3.78 4.57 -0.08
N PHE A 93 -3.39 4.99 1.10
CA PHE A 93 -3.49 4.19 2.32
C PHE A 93 -4.89 4.17 2.96
N THR A 94 -5.83 5.00 2.49
CA THR A 94 -7.22 5.03 2.99
C THR A 94 -8.25 4.55 1.96
N THR A 95 -7.80 3.93 0.87
CA THR A 95 -8.71 3.42 -0.17
C THR A 95 -9.13 1.97 0.10
N ILE A 96 -8.20 1.09 0.43
CA ILE A 96 -8.44 -0.34 0.65
C ILE A 96 -7.67 -0.86 1.85
N PHE A 97 -8.24 -1.82 2.56
CA PHE A 97 -7.49 -2.82 3.31
C PHE A 97 -7.06 -3.93 2.35
N SER A 98 -5.85 -4.43 2.50
CA SER A 98 -5.31 -5.50 1.67
C SER A 98 -4.09 -6.13 2.34
N GLY A 99 -3.80 -7.36 2.01
CA GLY A 99 -2.43 -7.87 2.07
C GLY A 99 -1.56 -7.18 1.04
N ASP A 100 -0.25 -7.36 1.12
CA ASP A 100 0.67 -6.84 0.13
C ASP A 100 0.34 -7.43 -1.24
N ILE A 101 0.41 -6.60 -2.28
CA ILE A 101 0.10 -7.00 -3.66
C ILE A 101 1.36 -6.98 -4.49
N GLU A 102 1.77 -8.17 -4.92
CA GLU A 102 2.91 -8.32 -5.82
C GLU A 102 2.59 -7.75 -7.20
N ALA A 103 3.52 -6.97 -7.71
CA ALA A 103 3.38 -6.28 -8.99
C ALA A 103 4.71 -6.23 -9.75
N GLN A 104 4.65 -5.84 -11.02
CA GLN A 104 5.82 -5.64 -11.86
C GLN A 104 5.61 -4.48 -12.82
N CYS A 105 6.70 -3.84 -13.19
CA CYS A 105 6.78 -2.83 -14.24
C CYS A 105 8.02 -3.06 -15.11
N GLU A 106 8.30 -2.17 -16.06
CA GLU A 106 9.50 -2.27 -16.93
C GLU A 106 10.82 -2.22 -16.12
N GLU A 107 10.83 -1.55 -14.97
CA GLU A 107 12.01 -1.37 -14.11
C GLU A 107 12.29 -2.56 -13.19
N GLY A 108 11.31 -3.43 -12.95
CA GLY A 108 11.47 -4.59 -12.07
C GLY A 108 10.21 -4.97 -11.32
N GLU A 109 10.40 -5.80 -10.31
CA GLU A 109 9.36 -6.32 -9.44
C GLU A 109 9.24 -5.52 -8.15
N LEU A 110 8.05 -5.46 -7.61
CA LEU A 110 7.76 -4.74 -6.36
C LEU A 110 6.57 -5.36 -5.63
N SER A 111 6.50 -5.09 -4.34
CA SER A 111 5.33 -5.40 -3.52
C SER A 111 4.70 -4.10 -3.04
N LEU A 112 3.44 -3.87 -3.41
CA LEU A 112 2.65 -2.74 -2.94
C LEU A 112 2.20 -2.99 -1.51
N LEU A 113 2.51 -2.06 -0.60
CA LEU A 113 2.21 -2.15 0.82
C LEU A 113 0.85 -1.54 1.13
N PHE A 114 0.04 -2.27 1.88
CA PHE A 114 -1.26 -1.81 2.37
C PHE A 114 -1.41 -2.15 3.85
N ALA A 115 -2.37 -1.56 4.51
CA ALA A 115 -2.76 -1.99 5.85
C ALA A 115 -3.70 -3.21 5.74
N TRP A 116 -3.41 -4.26 6.51
CA TRP A 116 -4.22 -5.46 6.59
C TRP A 116 -5.51 -5.25 7.39
N ASN A 117 -5.41 -4.50 8.47
CA ASN A 117 -6.49 -4.12 9.36
C ASN A 117 -6.20 -2.75 9.99
N LYS A 118 -7.01 -2.35 10.97
CA LYS A 118 -6.86 -1.06 11.65
C LYS A 118 -5.57 -0.97 12.48
N GLU A 119 -5.24 -2.01 13.22
CA GLU A 119 -4.03 -2.06 14.03
C GLU A 119 -2.77 -1.96 13.16
N ASP A 120 -2.83 -2.55 11.98
CA ASP A 120 -1.77 -2.45 11.00
C ASP A 120 -1.68 -1.05 10.38
N PHE A 121 -2.82 -0.38 10.16
CA PHE A 121 -2.83 1.03 9.76
C PHE A 121 -2.19 1.95 10.80
N GLU A 122 -2.37 1.70 12.11
CA GLU A 122 -1.71 2.44 13.16
C GLU A 122 -0.19 2.21 13.13
N ARG A 123 0.28 0.96 12.96
CA ARG A 123 1.70 0.63 12.79
C ARG A 123 2.31 1.29 11.54
N LEU A 124 1.57 1.30 10.44
CA LEU A 124 1.97 1.98 9.22
C LEU A 124 2.20 3.48 9.47
N GLN A 125 1.32 4.15 10.21
CA GLN A 125 1.49 5.56 10.57
C GLN A 125 2.75 5.79 11.41
N GLU A 126 3.04 4.91 12.38
CA GLU A 126 4.28 4.97 13.17
C GLU A 126 5.52 4.83 12.29
N ASN A 127 5.50 3.91 11.33
CA ASN A 127 6.59 3.70 10.39
C ASN A 127 6.79 4.91 9.47
N ILE A 128 5.71 5.53 8.97
CA ILE A 128 5.76 6.75 8.17
C ILE A 128 6.35 7.91 8.99
N ILE A 129 5.93 8.09 10.24
CA ILE A 129 6.52 9.10 11.14
C ILE A 129 8.03 8.86 11.29
N GLY A 130 8.43 7.62 11.57
CA GLY A 130 9.84 7.26 11.70
C GLY A 130 10.65 7.57 10.44
N HIS A 131 10.12 7.23 9.27
CA HIS A 131 10.75 7.51 7.98
C HIS A 131 10.90 9.02 7.73
N ILE A 132 9.86 9.81 7.90
CA ILE A 132 9.90 11.26 7.70
C ILE A 132 10.88 11.92 8.68
N LEU A 133 10.87 11.55 9.97
CA LEU A 133 11.84 12.05 10.95
C LEU A 133 13.28 11.72 10.57
N MET A 134 13.54 10.55 10.00
CA MET A 134 14.84 10.18 9.47
C MET A 134 15.24 11.13 8.31
N LYS A 135 14.35 11.35 7.34
CA LYS A 135 14.59 12.27 6.21
C LYS A 135 14.90 13.69 6.70
N GLN A 136 14.13 14.20 7.66
CA GLN A 136 14.35 15.54 8.26
C GLN A 136 15.72 15.64 8.95
N ARG A 137 16.12 14.62 9.74
CA ARG A 137 17.45 14.56 10.37
C ARG A 137 18.58 14.58 9.34
N LEU A 138 18.38 13.92 8.22
CA LEU A 138 19.34 13.88 7.10
C LEU A 138 19.28 15.13 6.21
N LYS A 139 18.37 16.06 6.50
CA LYS A 139 18.12 17.28 5.70
C LYS A 139 17.80 16.94 4.24
N GLN A 140 17.00 15.92 4.04
CA GLN A 140 16.48 15.48 2.74
C GLN A 140 15.03 15.91 2.59
N ALA A 141 14.52 15.93 1.35
CA ALA A 141 13.10 16.11 1.09
C ALA A 141 12.31 14.95 1.72
N GLU A 142 11.13 15.26 2.25
CA GLU A 142 10.26 14.24 2.84
C GLU A 142 9.64 13.39 1.73
N THR A 143 9.77 12.10 1.89
CA THR A 143 9.15 11.08 1.04
C THR A 143 8.33 10.13 1.91
N VAL A 144 7.35 9.45 1.33
CA VAL A 144 6.60 8.39 2.01
C VAL A 144 6.64 7.14 1.16
N PHE A 145 7.16 6.05 1.72
CA PHE A 145 7.21 4.76 1.04
C PHE A 145 5.79 4.18 0.89
N PHE A 146 5.55 3.47 -0.19
CA PHE A 146 4.31 2.72 -0.41
C PHE A 146 4.54 1.36 -1.07
N ALA A 147 5.78 1.06 -1.47
CA ALA A 147 6.17 -0.24 -1.99
C ALA A 147 7.62 -0.55 -1.63
N VAL A 148 7.94 -1.84 -1.63
CA VAL A 148 9.30 -2.38 -1.54
C VAL A 148 9.67 -3.08 -2.84
N THR A 149 10.97 -3.21 -3.12
CA THR A 149 11.47 -3.95 -4.27
C THR A 149 12.07 -5.28 -3.83
N ASP A 150 12.52 -6.09 -4.77
CA ASP A 150 13.28 -7.33 -4.52
C ASP A 150 14.73 -7.06 -4.09
N GLU A 151 15.20 -5.82 -4.19
CA GLU A 151 16.51 -5.40 -3.68
C GLU A 151 16.42 -4.96 -2.21
N GLU A 152 17.33 -5.47 -1.37
CA GLU A 152 17.40 -5.12 0.05
C GLU A 152 17.58 -3.60 0.24
N ASP A 153 16.83 -3.02 1.19
CA ASP A 153 16.82 -1.58 1.52
C ASP A 153 16.30 -0.64 0.39
N MET A 154 15.81 -1.18 -0.73
CA MET A 154 15.24 -0.38 -1.80
C MET A 154 13.73 -0.27 -1.66
N ILE A 155 13.24 0.97 -1.64
CA ILE A 155 11.82 1.29 -1.53
C ILE A 155 11.35 2.17 -2.67
N ILE A 156 10.06 2.12 -2.94
CA ILE A 156 9.41 3.07 -3.84
C ILE A 156 8.59 4.03 -2.98
N SER A 157 8.82 5.32 -3.20
CA SER A 157 8.26 6.39 -2.38
C SER A 157 7.60 7.48 -3.22
N ILE A 158 6.72 8.23 -2.57
CA ILE A 158 6.09 9.44 -3.09
C ILE A 158 6.81 10.65 -2.47
N ASP A 159 7.28 11.57 -3.29
CA ASP A 159 7.74 12.87 -2.82
C ASP A 159 6.56 13.65 -2.25
N ASN A 160 6.67 14.06 -0.98
CA ASN A 160 5.57 14.69 -0.26
C ASN A 160 5.16 16.05 -0.83
N ASN A 161 6.05 16.74 -1.51
CA ASN A 161 5.76 18.05 -2.08
C ASN A 161 5.19 18.00 -3.50
N SER A 162 5.74 17.11 -4.35
CA SER A 162 5.38 17.05 -5.77
C SER A 162 4.37 15.95 -6.13
N GLY A 163 4.30 14.87 -5.33
CA GLY A 163 3.52 13.66 -5.64
C GLY A 163 4.21 12.75 -6.66
N GLU A 164 5.43 13.05 -7.06
CA GLU A 164 6.24 12.23 -7.96
C GLU A 164 6.63 10.90 -7.30
N VAL A 165 6.74 9.85 -8.10
CA VAL A 165 7.13 8.50 -7.64
C VAL A 165 8.60 8.25 -7.92
N TRP A 166 9.32 7.80 -6.91
CA TRP A 166 10.77 7.62 -6.93
C TRP A 166 11.20 6.28 -6.35
N VAL A 167 12.35 5.77 -6.82
CA VAL A 167 13.12 4.72 -6.13
C VAL A 167 14.14 5.40 -5.23
N GLU A 168 14.25 4.92 -4.00
CA GLU A 168 15.28 5.35 -3.05
C GLU A 168 15.76 4.19 -2.18
N GLN A 169 17.01 4.26 -1.78
CA GLN A 169 17.53 3.42 -0.70
C GLN A 169 17.18 4.05 0.65
N VAL A 170 16.77 3.25 1.61
CA VAL A 170 16.44 3.72 2.96
C VAL A 170 17.59 4.55 3.54
N GLY A 171 17.28 5.78 3.99
CA GLY A 171 18.26 6.74 4.50
C GLY A 171 19.01 7.54 3.43
N CYS A 172 18.80 7.27 2.16
CA CYS A 172 19.40 8.00 1.04
C CYS A 172 18.41 8.95 0.37
N LYS A 173 18.90 9.80 -0.51
CA LYS A 173 18.02 10.62 -1.37
C LYS A 173 17.42 9.79 -2.48
N PRO A 174 16.20 10.11 -2.93
CA PRO A 174 15.65 9.53 -4.15
C PRO A 174 16.65 9.68 -5.32
N HIS A 175 16.82 8.61 -6.11
CA HIS A 175 17.84 8.60 -7.15
C HIS A 175 17.30 8.26 -8.55
N LYS A 176 16.12 7.63 -8.64
CA LYS A 176 15.48 7.31 -9.92
C LYS A 176 14.00 7.68 -9.87
N LYS A 177 13.58 8.59 -10.72
CA LYS A 177 12.16 8.92 -10.90
C LYS A 177 11.50 7.85 -11.77
N LEU A 178 10.36 7.34 -11.30
CA LEU A 178 9.57 6.33 -12.00
C LEU A 178 8.36 6.94 -12.72
N SER A 179 7.72 7.96 -12.12
CA SER A 179 6.51 8.56 -12.69
C SER A 179 6.29 9.98 -12.17
N ASP A 180 5.50 10.78 -12.90
CA ASP A 180 5.08 12.12 -12.51
C ASP A 180 3.93 12.10 -11.47
N SER A 181 3.25 10.95 -11.30
CA SER A 181 2.18 10.79 -10.31
C SER A 181 1.96 9.34 -9.92
N LEU A 182 1.36 9.14 -8.73
CA LEU A 182 1.02 7.79 -8.26
C LEU A 182 -0.04 7.11 -9.15
N VAL A 183 -1.01 7.87 -9.65
CA VAL A 183 -2.03 7.34 -10.58
C VAL A 183 -1.41 6.78 -11.85
N GLU A 184 -0.48 7.53 -12.43
CA GLU A 184 0.24 7.11 -13.63
C GLU A 184 1.07 5.86 -13.34
N PHE A 185 1.84 5.85 -12.25
CA PHE A 185 2.65 4.70 -11.84
C PHE A 185 1.82 3.43 -11.69
N ILE A 186 0.76 3.46 -10.86
CA ILE A 186 -0.12 2.29 -10.65
C ILE A 186 -0.78 1.82 -11.96
N SER A 187 -1.11 2.75 -12.87
CA SER A 187 -1.73 2.40 -14.15
C SER A 187 -0.80 1.63 -15.11
N HIS A 188 0.51 1.73 -14.91
CA HIS A 188 1.52 0.99 -15.68
C HIS A 188 1.97 -0.32 -15.02
N LEU A 189 1.51 -0.60 -13.79
CA LEU A 189 1.79 -1.86 -13.14
C LEU A 189 0.94 -3.01 -13.71
N SER A 190 1.53 -4.19 -13.71
CA SER A 190 0.82 -5.45 -13.89
C SER A 190 0.90 -6.27 -12.62
N PRO A 191 -0.20 -6.95 -12.18
CA PRO A 191 -0.12 -7.90 -11.09
C PRO A 191 0.91 -9.00 -11.38
N LYS A 192 1.68 -9.36 -10.36
CA LYS A 192 2.57 -10.51 -10.39
C LYS A 192 1.98 -11.59 -9.50
N ILE A 193 1.62 -12.72 -10.09
CA ILE A 193 1.06 -13.84 -9.33
C ILE A 193 2.19 -14.76 -8.93
N VAL A 194 2.51 -14.77 -7.63
CA VAL A 194 3.60 -15.59 -7.07
C VAL A 194 3.08 -16.97 -6.71
N VAL A 195 3.77 -17.99 -7.19
CA VAL A 195 3.53 -19.38 -6.77
C VAL A 195 4.16 -19.56 -5.40
N ILE A 196 3.35 -19.73 -4.36
CA ILE A 196 3.87 -20.20 -3.07
C ILE A 196 4.14 -21.71 -3.28
N GLU A 197 5.39 -22.08 -3.55
CA GLU A 197 5.78 -23.50 -3.57
C GLU A 197 5.52 -24.07 -2.18
N LYS A 198 4.71 -25.14 -2.13
CA LYS A 198 4.49 -25.88 -0.86
C LYS A 198 5.81 -26.56 -0.51
N GLU A 199 6.46 -26.12 0.57
CA GLU A 199 7.49 -26.91 1.23
C GLU A 199 6.90 -28.19 1.88
#